data_5adc240b5a6d5260f62e0866a493163c
#
_entry.id   5adc240b5a6d5260f62e0866a493163c
#
_cell.length_a   1.000
_cell.length_b   1.000
_cell.length_c   1.000
_cell.angle_alpha   90.00
_cell.angle_beta   90.00
_cell.angle_gamma   90.00
#
_symmetry.space_group_name_H-M   'P 1'
#
loop_
_entity.id
_entity.type
_entity.pdbx_description
1 polymer ?
#
loop_
_entity_poly.entity_id
_entity_poly.type
_entity_poly.pdbx_seq_one_letter_code
_entity_poly.pdbx_strand_id
1 'polypeptide(L)'
;MAFIRVQKLKTDETGKIVSGTAAIIDVVYKPDTKYHAKQKVREKLGKVVELYGKRKGLFQSPTRGLVVYDADLDSFSLPLTKDDLATQSIDDKVINTIFPATSVHTVIGDAYVLMEVMKSSGIWDVIKKAFNDRISQKRILCHLLHVILRDGSKITCDDFVAKSFVSYCVSEIPLASLKSDTNYFSSMGEDNSRVAFFSAYCGLMRKLNPDFGKGCFVDSTPLPNSIDSPFNVLCSHGLSATSIQMRLVMILDEKTLLPIWYDIIPGNILDISTLQTISKDVEVSLGVKINGYTLDAGYASKELITAFDLQEEVAPIPEKKYLVRMPAKRGYPYKELYREMKEQFNQAKYSFVRGGHVYFGKAVTKNIFDTPVRCYVYVDKYNALKGNTDYMITHTEEYESLTNREKNWYQVKFGYFVLIANYFKTPAEALDDYFCRTNIETSFKTDKEYLKLLPLCKWSDLTVRGKILSEIIDSIIRQKLQEKRKGSMYSLTALIGKCQSLMCFHDKNTDTVYVEPANKQVKTCYDELGIAVPTKIDLKSYLAEFFR
;
A
#
# COMPACT_ATOMS: atom_id res chain seq x y z
N MET A 1 5.95 -8.75 31.80
CA MET A 1 4.57 -8.25 31.63
C MET A 1 3.88 -8.36 32.98
N ALA A 2 3.31 -7.26 33.47
CA ALA A 2 2.62 -7.25 34.75
C ALA A 2 1.12 -7.55 34.58
N PHE A 3 0.49 -8.12 35.58
CA PHE A 3 -0.96 -8.30 35.64
C PHE A 3 -1.48 -8.21 37.07
N ILE A 4 -2.78 -7.95 37.21
CA ILE A 4 -3.45 -7.88 38.51
C ILE A 4 -3.91 -9.29 38.88
N ARG A 5 -3.49 -9.77 40.05
CA ARG A 5 -4.03 -11.00 40.64
C ARG A 5 -4.98 -10.59 41.76
N VAL A 6 -6.24 -10.96 41.58
CA VAL A 6 -7.28 -10.77 42.60
C VAL A 6 -7.47 -12.09 43.36
N GLN A 7 -7.59 -12.01 44.69
CA GLN A 7 -7.80 -13.16 45.57
C GLN A 7 -8.99 -12.88 46.52
N LYS A 8 -9.71 -13.95 46.86
CA LYS A 8 -10.83 -13.95 47.80
C LYS A 8 -11.91 -12.91 47.42
N LEU A 9 -12.18 -12.72 46.15
CA LEU A 9 -13.21 -11.82 45.67
C LEU A 9 -14.60 -12.39 46.05
N LYS A 10 -15.41 -11.58 46.73
CA LYS A 10 -16.83 -11.84 47.05
C LYS A 10 -17.65 -10.65 46.59
N THR A 11 -18.76 -10.96 45.93
CA THR A 11 -19.76 -9.96 45.50
C THR A 11 -21.08 -10.24 46.19
N ASP A 12 -21.90 -9.22 46.37
CA ASP A 12 -23.29 -9.37 46.80
C ASP A 12 -24.23 -9.75 45.65
N GLU A 13 -25.52 -9.89 45.90
CA GLU A 13 -26.53 -10.24 44.91
C GLU A 13 -26.70 -9.20 43.81
N THR A 14 -26.22 -7.97 44.04
CA THR A 14 -26.23 -6.87 43.04
C THR A 14 -24.96 -6.81 42.19
N GLY A 15 -23.98 -7.70 42.45
CA GLY A 15 -22.68 -7.71 41.76
C GLY A 15 -21.64 -6.75 42.36
N LYS A 16 -21.96 -6.03 43.46
CA LYS A 16 -21.03 -5.12 44.14
C LYS A 16 -20.00 -5.90 44.96
N ILE A 17 -18.74 -5.47 44.89
CA ILE A 17 -17.63 -6.13 45.60
C ILE A 17 -17.73 -5.87 47.08
N VAL A 18 -17.90 -6.93 47.84
CA VAL A 18 -17.95 -6.91 49.34
C VAL A 18 -16.57 -7.07 49.94
N SER A 19 -15.79 -8.00 49.38
CA SER A 19 -14.41 -8.23 49.82
C SER A 19 -13.55 -8.79 48.71
N GLY A 20 -12.26 -8.53 48.79
CA GLY A 20 -11.25 -9.04 47.88
C GLY A 20 -9.92 -8.33 48.10
N THR A 21 -8.83 -8.96 47.78
CA THR A 21 -7.48 -8.36 47.79
C THR A 21 -6.80 -8.54 46.46
N ALA A 22 -5.96 -7.59 46.09
CA ALA A 22 -5.24 -7.62 44.83
C ALA A 22 -3.75 -7.34 45.02
N ALA A 23 -2.96 -7.86 44.04
CA ALA A 23 -1.54 -7.58 43.96
C ALA A 23 -1.09 -7.52 42.49
N ILE A 24 -0.05 -6.74 42.23
CA ILE A 24 0.65 -6.70 40.95
C ILE A 24 1.63 -7.89 40.88
N ILE A 25 1.52 -8.65 39.84
CA ILE A 25 2.35 -9.83 39.59
C ILE A 25 3.20 -9.58 38.36
N ASP A 26 4.51 -9.71 38.50
CA ASP A 26 5.44 -9.76 37.38
C ASP A 26 5.66 -11.20 36.91
N VAL A 27 5.68 -11.38 35.61
CA VAL A 27 6.09 -12.65 34.99
C VAL A 27 7.54 -12.51 34.55
N VAL A 28 8.43 -13.23 35.22
CA VAL A 28 9.87 -13.25 34.90
C VAL A 28 10.16 -14.54 34.14
N TYR A 29 10.72 -14.41 32.96
CA TYR A 29 11.15 -15.57 32.14
C TYR A 29 12.36 -16.24 32.80
N LYS A 30 12.28 -17.55 33.00
CA LYS A 30 13.38 -18.40 33.45
C LYS A 30 13.48 -19.65 32.57
N PRO A 31 14.46 -19.74 31.67
CA PRO A 31 14.57 -20.85 30.72
C PRO A 31 14.75 -22.22 31.39
N ASP A 32 15.32 -22.25 32.59
CA ASP A 32 15.68 -23.47 33.32
C ASP A 32 14.53 -24.12 34.11
N THR A 33 13.30 -23.60 33.98
CA THR A 33 12.13 -24.16 34.68
C THR A 33 11.14 -24.81 33.72
N LYS A 34 10.46 -25.90 34.17
CA LYS A 34 9.46 -26.64 33.37
C LYS A 34 8.40 -25.78 32.67
N TYR A 35 8.12 -24.58 33.17
CA TYR A 35 7.13 -23.65 32.64
C TYR A 35 7.73 -22.36 32.08
N HIS A 36 9.06 -22.26 31.99
CA HIS A 36 9.80 -21.10 31.44
C HIS A 36 9.40 -19.73 31.98
N ALA A 37 8.59 -19.67 33.03
CA ALA A 37 8.12 -18.44 33.64
C ALA A 37 7.91 -18.57 35.15
N LYS A 38 8.40 -17.61 35.92
CA LYS A 38 8.17 -17.50 37.37
C LYS A 38 7.38 -16.23 37.65
N GLN A 39 6.32 -16.35 38.44
CA GLN A 39 5.53 -15.23 38.90
C GLN A 39 6.10 -14.68 40.20
N LYS A 40 6.29 -13.35 40.27
CA LYS A 40 6.77 -12.66 41.48
C LYS A 40 5.78 -11.55 41.82
N VAL A 41 5.39 -11.47 43.09
CA VAL A 41 4.60 -10.34 43.57
C VAL A 41 5.48 -9.11 43.57
N ARG A 42 5.09 -8.07 42.82
CA ARG A 42 5.78 -6.78 42.78
C ARG A 42 5.31 -5.88 43.92
N GLU A 43 4.01 -5.71 44.02
CA GLU A 43 3.39 -4.81 45.01
C GLU A 43 2.00 -5.32 45.40
N LYS A 44 1.59 -5.13 46.67
CA LYS A 44 0.24 -5.42 47.15
C LYS A 44 -0.64 -4.22 46.90
N LEU A 45 -1.68 -4.36 46.09
CA LEU A 45 -2.68 -3.32 45.82
C LEU A 45 -3.69 -3.15 46.95
N GLY A 46 -3.77 -4.12 47.86
CA GLY A 46 -4.66 -4.07 48.99
C GLY A 46 -6.11 -4.49 48.70
N LYS A 47 -7.09 -3.85 49.34
CA LYS A 47 -8.51 -4.18 49.18
C LYS A 47 -9.02 -3.75 47.80
N VAL A 48 -9.73 -4.63 47.11
CA VAL A 48 -10.41 -4.31 45.84
C VAL A 48 -11.67 -3.50 46.19
N VAL A 49 -11.77 -2.32 45.61
CA VAL A 49 -12.95 -1.45 45.73
C VAL A 49 -13.84 -1.64 44.51
N GLU A 50 -13.24 -1.61 43.30
CA GLU A 50 -13.94 -1.77 42.05
C GLU A 50 -13.00 -2.35 40.97
N LEU A 51 -13.51 -3.12 40.01
CA LEU A 51 -12.74 -3.66 38.91
C LEU A 51 -13.31 -3.14 37.59
N TYR A 52 -12.45 -2.53 36.78
CA TYR A 52 -12.74 -2.05 35.41
C TYR A 52 -12.28 -3.06 34.34
N GLY A 53 -12.49 -4.35 34.62
CA GLY A 53 -12.05 -5.48 33.84
C GLY A 53 -10.93 -6.30 34.50
N LYS A 54 -10.22 -7.13 33.70
CA LYS A 54 -9.16 -8.02 34.22
C LYS A 54 -7.83 -7.33 34.51
N ARG A 55 -7.61 -6.14 33.96
CA ARG A 55 -6.30 -5.48 33.95
C ARG A 55 -6.29 -4.09 34.60
N LYS A 56 -7.44 -3.57 35.02
CA LYS A 56 -7.59 -2.25 35.64
C LYS A 56 -8.60 -2.30 36.80
N GLY A 57 -8.36 -1.51 37.84
CA GLY A 57 -9.28 -1.43 38.95
C GLY A 57 -8.92 -0.36 39.96
N LEU A 58 -9.88 -0.07 40.87
CA LEU A 58 -9.73 0.81 41.99
C LEU A 58 -9.42 -0.01 43.25
N PHE A 59 -8.38 0.37 43.97
CA PHE A 59 -7.85 -0.37 45.10
C PHE A 59 -7.59 0.55 46.27
N GLN A 60 -7.86 0.06 47.48
CA GLN A 60 -7.41 0.67 48.73
C GLN A 60 -6.04 0.11 49.09
N SER A 61 -5.00 0.78 48.58
CA SER A 61 -3.62 0.37 48.80
C SER A 61 -3.13 0.72 50.20
N PRO A 62 -2.40 -0.18 50.86
CA PRO A 62 -1.84 0.12 52.20
C PRO A 62 -0.75 1.21 52.16
N THR A 63 -0.11 1.43 51.03
CA THR A 63 1.01 2.38 50.84
C THR A 63 0.63 3.65 50.12
N ARG A 64 -0.43 3.62 49.27
CA ARG A 64 -0.81 4.73 48.36
C ARG A 64 -2.21 5.28 48.60
N GLY A 65 -2.95 4.72 49.57
CA GLY A 65 -4.34 5.10 49.78
C GLY A 65 -5.27 4.57 48.68
N LEU A 66 -6.30 5.33 48.33
CA LEU A 66 -7.24 4.95 47.27
C LEU A 66 -6.65 5.30 45.91
N VAL A 67 -6.35 4.29 45.08
CA VAL A 67 -5.66 4.43 43.81
C VAL A 67 -6.27 3.55 42.72
N VAL A 68 -6.24 4.04 41.49
CA VAL A 68 -6.50 3.25 40.30
C VAL A 68 -5.16 2.71 39.77
N TYR A 69 -5.09 1.42 39.53
CA TYR A 69 -3.95 0.80 38.82
C TYR A 69 -4.40 0.23 37.49
N ASP A 70 -3.64 0.54 36.46
CA ASP A 70 -3.82 0.05 35.08
C ASP A 70 -2.61 -0.80 34.70
N ALA A 71 -2.83 -2.11 34.52
CA ALA A 71 -1.76 -3.06 34.19
C ALA A 71 -1.33 -2.99 32.72
N ASP A 72 -2.09 -2.35 31.85
CA ASP A 72 -1.70 -2.13 30.46
C ASP A 72 -0.75 -0.95 30.34
N LEU A 73 -0.95 0.08 31.15
CA LEU A 73 -0.09 1.25 31.23
C LEU A 73 1.01 1.10 32.27
N ASP A 74 0.93 0.06 33.12
CA ASP A 74 1.79 -0.17 34.29
C ASP A 74 1.92 1.10 35.18
N SER A 75 0.79 1.75 35.42
CA SER A 75 0.75 3.06 36.07
C SER A 75 -0.34 3.17 37.13
N PHE A 76 -0.10 4.05 38.11
CA PHE A 76 -1.07 4.44 39.12
C PHE A 76 -1.65 5.82 38.79
N SER A 77 -2.94 5.99 39.03
CA SER A 77 -3.61 7.28 39.03
C SER A 77 -4.50 7.45 40.27
N LEU A 78 -4.74 8.67 40.67
CA LEU A 78 -5.73 8.96 41.72
C LEU A 78 -7.13 8.77 41.14
N PRO A 79 -8.10 8.26 41.92
CA PRO A 79 -9.48 8.28 41.50
C PRO A 79 -9.91 9.76 41.39
N LEU A 80 -10.64 10.08 40.31
CA LEU A 80 -11.17 11.43 40.13
C LEU A 80 -12.11 11.78 41.30
N THR A 81 -11.80 12.87 41.98
CA THR A 81 -12.66 13.41 43.03
C THR A 81 -13.73 14.32 42.44
N LYS A 82 -14.82 14.58 43.21
CA LYS A 82 -15.85 15.52 42.75
C LYS A 82 -15.30 16.93 42.48
N ASP A 83 -14.21 17.31 43.15
CA ASP A 83 -13.57 18.62 43.00
C ASP A 83 -12.69 18.68 41.73
N ASP A 84 -12.09 17.56 41.30
CA ASP A 84 -11.35 17.48 40.02
C ASP A 84 -12.27 17.68 38.82
N LEU A 85 -13.54 17.26 38.95
CA LEU A 85 -14.58 17.48 37.94
C LEU A 85 -15.01 18.96 37.86
N ALA A 86 -14.80 19.75 38.89
CA ALA A 86 -15.19 21.17 38.93
C ALA A 86 -14.19 22.08 38.19
N THR A 87 -12.96 21.64 38.00
CA THR A 87 -11.87 22.36 37.29
C THR A 87 -11.73 22.02 35.81
N GLN A 88 -12.45 20.99 35.32
CA GLN A 88 -12.48 20.65 33.90
C GLN A 88 -13.32 21.64 33.11
N SER A 89 -12.98 21.81 31.82
CA SER A 89 -13.80 22.61 30.89
C SER A 89 -15.22 22.06 30.78
N ILE A 90 -16.17 22.89 30.34
CA ILE A 90 -17.57 22.47 30.16
C ILE A 90 -17.67 21.25 29.25
N ASP A 91 -16.83 21.19 28.20
CA ASP A 91 -16.78 20.07 27.26
C ASP A 91 -16.27 18.78 27.93
N ASP A 92 -15.23 18.87 28.76
CA ASP A 92 -14.72 17.71 29.52
C ASP A 92 -15.75 17.21 30.56
N LYS A 93 -16.55 18.11 31.16
CA LYS A 93 -17.63 17.71 32.05
C LYS A 93 -18.75 16.98 31.33
N VAL A 94 -19.13 17.45 30.15
CA VAL A 94 -20.16 16.80 29.31
C VAL A 94 -19.68 15.40 28.91
N ILE A 95 -18.45 15.27 28.44
CA ILE A 95 -17.88 13.98 28.05
C ILE A 95 -17.86 13.00 29.22
N ASN A 96 -17.36 13.41 30.40
CA ASN A 96 -17.31 12.55 31.59
C ASN A 96 -18.69 12.18 32.15
N THR A 97 -19.73 12.96 31.86
CA THR A 97 -21.10 12.65 32.24
C THR A 97 -21.78 11.69 31.25
N ILE A 98 -21.37 11.70 29.98
CA ILE A 98 -21.99 10.93 28.89
C ILE A 98 -21.35 9.55 28.72
N PHE A 99 -20.12 9.32 29.21
CA PHE A 99 -19.46 8.02 29.18
C PHE A 99 -19.69 7.21 30.47
N PRO A 100 -20.89 6.67 30.73
CA PRO A 100 -21.09 5.76 31.85
C PRO A 100 -20.27 4.48 31.59
N ALA A 101 -19.78 3.85 32.65
CA ALA A 101 -18.97 2.62 32.57
C ALA A 101 -19.64 1.45 31.81
N THR A 102 -20.94 1.54 31.56
CA THR A 102 -21.75 0.55 30.81
C THR A 102 -21.92 0.87 29.32
N SER A 103 -21.43 2.02 28.83
CA SER A 103 -21.58 2.38 27.41
C SER A 103 -20.63 1.57 26.53
N VAL A 104 -21.09 1.22 25.33
CA VAL A 104 -20.27 0.55 24.34
C VAL A 104 -19.41 1.58 23.63
N HIS A 105 -18.10 1.51 23.85
CA HIS A 105 -17.14 2.38 23.21
C HIS A 105 -16.60 1.70 21.95
N THR A 106 -16.47 2.46 20.88
CA THR A 106 -15.90 2.01 19.61
C THR A 106 -14.68 2.84 19.23
N VAL A 107 -13.77 2.26 18.46
CA VAL A 107 -12.60 2.97 17.95
C VAL A 107 -13.03 3.93 16.85
N ILE A 108 -12.64 5.21 16.96
CA ILE A 108 -12.91 6.23 15.93
C ILE A 108 -11.63 6.71 15.25
N GLY A 109 -10.53 6.80 16.00
CA GLY A 109 -9.40 7.63 15.59
C GLY A 109 -8.75 7.23 14.27
N ASP A 110 -8.58 5.97 14.00
CA ASP A 110 -7.99 5.49 12.74
C ASP A 110 -8.96 5.57 11.55
N ALA A 111 -10.21 5.14 11.76
CA ALA A 111 -11.23 5.17 10.73
C ALA A 111 -11.57 6.61 10.31
N TYR A 112 -11.74 7.52 11.27
CA TYR A 112 -12.02 8.92 10.99
C TYR A 112 -10.89 9.59 10.21
N VAL A 113 -9.63 9.38 10.62
CA VAL A 113 -8.46 9.89 9.88
C VAL A 113 -8.51 9.44 8.41
N LEU A 114 -8.74 8.16 8.16
CA LEU A 114 -8.75 7.65 6.80
C LEU A 114 -9.93 8.20 5.98
N MET A 115 -11.11 8.32 6.58
CA MET A 115 -12.28 8.94 5.94
C MET A 115 -12.00 10.42 5.57
N GLU A 116 -11.39 11.19 6.46
CA GLU A 116 -11.03 12.59 6.19
C GLU A 116 -9.92 12.70 5.12
N VAL A 117 -8.97 11.78 5.07
CA VAL A 117 -7.98 11.72 3.97
C VAL A 117 -8.66 11.41 2.64
N MET A 118 -9.56 10.45 2.59
CA MET A 118 -10.32 10.11 1.37
C MET A 118 -11.15 11.30 0.88
N LYS A 119 -11.80 12.03 1.80
CA LYS A 119 -12.59 13.22 1.52
C LYS A 119 -11.70 14.37 1.02
N SER A 120 -10.68 14.74 1.78
CA SER A 120 -9.80 15.88 1.46
C SER A 120 -8.94 15.69 0.22
N SER A 121 -8.63 14.44 -0.16
CA SER A 121 -7.94 14.11 -1.41
C SER A 121 -8.85 14.06 -2.63
N GLY A 122 -10.17 14.13 -2.46
CA GLY A 122 -11.16 14.00 -3.53
C GLY A 122 -11.40 12.54 -3.99
N ILE A 123 -10.70 11.55 -3.42
CA ILE A 123 -10.85 10.14 -3.81
C ILE A 123 -12.25 9.61 -3.44
N TRP A 124 -12.80 10.08 -2.33
CA TRP A 124 -14.17 9.70 -1.97
C TRP A 124 -15.20 10.18 -3.00
N ASP A 125 -15.02 11.38 -3.56
CA ASP A 125 -15.89 11.89 -4.64
C ASP A 125 -15.75 11.08 -5.93
N VAL A 126 -14.55 10.59 -6.24
CA VAL A 126 -14.32 9.65 -7.35
C VAL A 126 -15.11 8.36 -7.13
N ILE A 127 -15.04 7.78 -5.93
CA ILE A 127 -15.77 6.55 -5.58
C ILE A 127 -17.28 6.79 -5.70
N LYS A 128 -17.80 7.90 -5.19
CA LYS A 128 -19.23 8.25 -5.30
C LYS A 128 -19.70 8.37 -6.76
N LYS A 129 -18.88 8.93 -7.63
CA LYS A 129 -19.18 9.05 -9.07
C LYS A 129 -19.15 7.71 -9.79
N ALA A 130 -18.24 6.82 -9.40
CA ALA A 130 -18.12 5.50 -10.01
C ALA A 130 -19.21 4.53 -9.53
N PHE A 131 -19.65 4.68 -8.29
CA PHE A 131 -20.62 3.80 -7.63
C PHE A 131 -21.77 4.65 -7.09
N ASN A 132 -22.81 4.82 -7.90
CA ASN A 132 -23.94 5.71 -7.58
C ASN A 132 -24.87 5.19 -6.47
N ASP A 133 -24.85 3.88 -6.17
CA ASP A 133 -25.67 3.30 -5.13
C ASP A 133 -25.05 3.48 -3.74
N ARG A 134 -25.83 4.08 -2.83
CA ARG A 134 -25.40 4.40 -1.46
C ARG A 134 -25.04 3.15 -0.64
N ILE A 135 -25.71 2.03 -0.86
CA ILE A 135 -25.39 0.77 -0.16
C ILE A 135 -24.03 0.23 -0.63
N SER A 136 -23.77 0.27 -1.94
CA SER A 136 -22.48 -0.09 -2.51
C SER A 136 -21.37 0.82 -2.00
N GLN A 137 -21.58 2.13 -1.95
CA GLN A 137 -20.59 3.09 -1.37
C GLN A 137 -20.25 2.73 0.08
N LYS A 138 -21.23 2.41 0.92
CA LYS A 138 -21.02 2.01 2.30
C LYS A 138 -20.28 0.68 2.44
N ARG A 139 -20.58 -0.29 1.58
CA ARG A 139 -19.83 -1.57 1.53
C ARG A 139 -18.39 -1.35 1.09
N ILE A 140 -18.16 -0.48 0.10
CA ILE A 140 -16.83 -0.09 -0.35
C ILE A 140 -16.07 0.57 0.80
N LEU A 141 -16.68 1.53 1.50
CA LEU A 141 -16.07 2.18 2.66
C LEU A 141 -15.63 1.16 3.72
N CYS A 142 -16.52 0.25 4.14
CA CYS A 142 -16.19 -0.79 5.12
C CYS A 142 -14.99 -1.62 4.69
N HIS A 143 -14.96 -2.04 3.44
CA HIS A 143 -13.89 -2.89 2.93
C HIS A 143 -12.56 -2.13 2.85
N LEU A 144 -12.53 -0.93 2.27
CA LEU A 144 -11.34 -0.10 2.16
C LEU A 144 -10.75 0.20 3.54
N LEU A 145 -11.58 0.63 4.49
CA LEU A 145 -11.11 0.89 5.85
C LEU A 145 -10.56 -0.37 6.52
N HIS A 146 -11.23 -1.51 6.35
CA HIS A 146 -10.78 -2.77 6.93
C HIS A 146 -9.42 -3.22 6.37
N VAL A 147 -9.24 -3.21 5.05
CA VAL A 147 -7.98 -3.64 4.42
C VAL A 147 -6.83 -2.70 4.78
N ILE A 148 -7.05 -1.39 4.71
CA ILE A 148 -5.99 -0.40 4.98
C ILE A 148 -5.60 -0.37 6.46
N LEU A 149 -6.57 -0.47 7.37
CA LEU A 149 -6.34 -0.29 8.81
C LEU A 149 -5.99 -1.59 9.55
N ARG A 150 -6.39 -2.74 9.04
CA ARG A 150 -6.23 -4.05 9.74
C ARG A 150 -5.44 -5.07 8.95
N ASP A 151 -5.11 -4.78 7.70
CA ASP A 151 -4.42 -5.72 6.83
C ASP A 151 -5.07 -7.12 6.87
N GLY A 152 -6.40 -7.14 6.97
CA GLY A 152 -7.20 -8.31 7.26
C GLY A 152 -7.84 -8.95 6.03
N SER A 153 -8.09 -10.25 6.12
CA SER A 153 -8.98 -10.93 5.17
C SER A 153 -10.41 -10.40 5.33
N LYS A 154 -11.16 -10.29 4.24
CA LYS A 154 -12.56 -9.81 4.25
C LYS A 154 -13.48 -10.56 5.23
N ILE A 155 -13.15 -11.79 5.56
CA ILE A 155 -13.89 -12.63 6.52
C ILE A 155 -13.97 -12.01 7.92
N THR A 156 -13.06 -11.10 8.28
CA THR A 156 -13.05 -10.37 9.55
C THR A 156 -13.55 -8.93 9.44
N CYS A 157 -14.14 -8.55 8.32
CA CYS A 157 -14.62 -7.19 8.08
C CYS A 157 -15.78 -6.81 9.02
N ASP A 158 -16.68 -7.74 9.31
CA ASP A 158 -17.78 -7.53 10.25
C ASP A 158 -17.31 -7.28 11.68
N ASP A 159 -16.31 -8.03 12.15
CA ASP A 159 -15.70 -7.83 13.47
C ASP A 159 -15.01 -6.47 13.58
N PHE A 160 -14.33 -6.04 12.51
CA PHE A 160 -13.75 -4.70 12.45
C PHE A 160 -14.81 -3.61 12.52
N VAL A 161 -15.84 -3.71 11.68
CA VAL A 161 -16.92 -2.70 11.62
C VAL A 161 -17.67 -2.64 12.95
N ALA A 162 -17.98 -3.80 13.56
CA ALA A 162 -18.68 -3.85 14.85
C ALA A 162 -17.95 -3.11 15.98
N LYS A 163 -16.61 -3.04 15.93
CA LYS A 163 -15.76 -2.41 16.94
C LYS A 163 -15.32 -0.99 16.58
N SER A 164 -15.73 -0.49 15.42
CA SER A 164 -15.32 0.80 14.87
C SER A 164 -16.49 1.78 14.79
N PHE A 165 -16.16 3.07 14.80
CA PHE A 165 -17.06 4.18 14.44
C PHE A 165 -17.83 3.93 13.13
N VAL A 166 -17.24 3.14 12.22
CA VAL A 166 -17.85 2.78 10.93
C VAL A 166 -19.21 2.11 11.12
N SER A 167 -19.43 1.36 12.22
CA SER A 167 -20.73 0.73 12.53
C SER A 167 -21.89 1.73 12.59
N TYR A 168 -21.62 2.95 13.04
CA TYR A 168 -22.62 4.02 13.06
C TYR A 168 -22.89 4.59 11.67
N CYS A 169 -21.85 4.58 10.80
CA CYS A 169 -21.98 5.08 9.42
C CYS A 169 -22.76 4.15 8.49
N VAL A 170 -22.83 2.86 8.82
CA VAL A 170 -23.39 1.80 7.95
C VAL A 170 -24.48 0.98 8.65
N SER A 171 -25.19 1.59 9.58
CA SER A 171 -26.17 0.91 10.44
C SER A 171 -27.29 0.15 9.70
N GLU A 172 -27.60 0.52 8.45
CA GLU A 172 -28.57 -0.18 7.60
C GLU A 172 -28.02 -1.44 6.93
N ILE A 173 -26.70 -1.71 7.00
CA ILE A 173 -26.09 -2.90 6.42
C ILE A 173 -25.99 -3.99 7.49
N PRO A 174 -26.59 -5.17 7.28
CA PRO A 174 -26.37 -6.30 8.19
C PRO A 174 -24.89 -6.67 8.24
N LEU A 175 -24.27 -6.61 9.43
CA LEU A 175 -22.84 -6.86 9.60
C LEU A 175 -22.39 -8.20 9.01
N ALA A 176 -23.17 -9.27 9.21
CA ALA A 176 -22.88 -10.58 8.65
C ALA A 176 -22.73 -10.58 7.12
N SER A 177 -23.40 -9.64 6.42
CA SER A 177 -23.31 -9.50 4.96
C SER A 177 -21.97 -8.92 4.49
N LEU A 178 -21.19 -8.30 5.38
CA LEU A 178 -19.88 -7.74 5.08
C LEU A 178 -18.81 -8.82 4.87
N LYS A 179 -19.05 -10.04 5.33
CA LYS A 179 -18.19 -11.21 5.06
C LYS A 179 -18.30 -11.69 3.61
N SER A 180 -19.42 -11.41 2.95
CA SER A 180 -19.68 -11.91 1.60
C SER A 180 -18.80 -11.21 0.57
N ASP A 181 -17.90 -11.98 -0.02
CA ASP A 181 -17.01 -11.53 -1.09
C ASP A 181 -17.72 -11.36 -2.42
N THR A 182 -18.65 -12.28 -2.72
CA THR A 182 -19.20 -12.42 -4.07
C THR A 182 -19.93 -11.15 -4.53
N ASN A 183 -20.90 -10.67 -3.76
CA ASN A 183 -21.67 -9.49 -4.14
C ASN A 183 -20.81 -8.23 -4.23
N TYR A 184 -19.88 -8.06 -3.30
CA TYR A 184 -19.00 -6.89 -3.27
C TYR A 184 -18.06 -6.87 -4.47
N PHE A 185 -17.26 -7.93 -4.64
CA PHE A 185 -16.27 -7.96 -5.71
C PHE A 185 -16.90 -8.14 -7.09
N SER A 186 -18.08 -8.76 -7.21
CA SER A 186 -18.77 -8.82 -8.50
C SER A 186 -19.20 -7.42 -8.98
N SER A 187 -19.76 -6.60 -8.11
CA SER A 187 -20.15 -5.22 -8.48
C SER A 187 -18.93 -4.35 -8.82
N MET A 188 -17.82 -4.55 -8.12
CA MET A 188 -16.56 -3.86 -8.41
C MET A 188 -15.91 -4.34 -9.72
N GLY A 189 -16.12 -5.60 -10.11
CA GLY A 189 -15.51 -6.24 -11.27
C GLY A 189 -16.18 -5.94 -12.61
N GLU A 190 -17.32 -5.28 -12.60
CA GLU A 190 -18.00 -4.83 -13.84
C GLU A 190 -17.10 -3.86 -14.62
N ASP A 191 -17.04 -4.03 -15.95
CA ASP A 191 -16.22 -3.15 -16.80
C ASP A 191 -16.64 -1.69 -16.69
N ASN A 192 -17.95 -1.43 -16.57
CA ASN A 192 -18.47 -0.08 -16.34
C ASN A 192 -17.95 0.53 -15.03
N SER A 193 -17.81 -0.25 -13.96
CA SER A 193 -17.28 0.21 -12.68
C SER A 193 -15.80 0.63 -12.82
N ARG A 194 -14.99 -0.16 -13.51
CA ARG A 194 -13.60 0.15 -13.82
C ARG A 194 -13.47 1.44 -14.63
N VAL A 195 -14.20 1.54 -15.74
CA VAL A 195 -14.19 2.72 -16.62
C VAL A 195 -14.67 3.97 -15.86
N ALA A 196 -15.76 3.88 -15.12
CA ALA A 196 -16.30 5.00 -14.35
C ALA A 196 -15.33 5.49 -13.28
N PHE A 197 -14.68 4.56 -12.55
CA PHE A 197 -13.68 4.91 -11.55
C PHE A 197 -12.49 5.63 -12.18
N PHE A 198 -11.83 5.03 -13.17
CA PHE A 198 -10.63 5.63 -13.78
C PHE A 198 -10.93 6.92 -14.54
N SER A 199 -12.09 7.05 -15.19
CA SER A 199 -12.50 8.31 -15.82
C SER A 199 -12.63 9.44 -14.80
N ALA A 200 -13.33 9.20 -13.68
CA ALA A 200 -13.46 10.19 -12.62
C ALA A 200 -12.11 10.49 -11.94
N TYR A 201 -11.32 9.45 -11.68
CA TYR A 201 -10.02 9.54 -11.03
C TYR A 201 -8.98 10.30 -11.89
N CYS A 202 -8.82 9.93 -13.15
CA CYS A 202 -7.93 10.64 -14.06
C CYS A 202 -8.38 12.09 -14.30
N GLY A 203 -9.70 12.33 -14.29
CA GLY A 203 -10.26 13.67 -14.32
C GLY A 203 -9.87 14.51 -13.10
N LEU A 204 -9.90 13.93 -11.90
CA LEU A 204 -9.42 14.57 -10.67
C LEU A 204 -7.91 14.84 -10.74
N MET A 205 -7.12 13.82 -11.12
CA MET A 205 -5.67 13.94 -11.14
C MET A 205 -5.18 14.97 -12.14
N ARG A 206 -5.84 15.13 -13.31
CA ARG A 206 -5.49 16.17 -14.29
C ARG A 206 -5.87 17.57 -13.87
N LYS A 207 -6.89 17.73 -13.03
CA LYS A 207 -7.17 19.04 -12.42
C LYS A 207 -6.04 19.45 -11.48
N LEU A 208 -5.42 18.50 -10.78
CA LEU A 208 -4.29 18.75 -9.88
C LEU A 208 -2.95 18.86 -10.63
N ASN A 209 -2.77 18.08 -11.68
CA ASN A 209 -1.58 18.05 -12.53
C ASN A 209 -2.00 17.83 -14.00
N PRO A 210 -2.00 18.87 -14.86
CA PRO A 210 -2.39 18.77 -16.28
C PRO A 210 -1.54 17.80 -17.11
N ASP A 211 -0.35 17.45 -16.62
CA ASP A 211 0.53 16.50 -17.29
C ASP A 211 0.27 15.04 -16.89
N PHE A 212 -0.62 14.78 -15.92
CA PHE A 212 -0.93 13.43 -15.48
C PHE A 212 -1.38 12.53 -16.62
N GLY A 213 -0.64 11.44 -16.81
CA GLY A 213 -0.90 10.43 -17.84
C GLY A 213 -0.31 10.73 -19.22
N LYS A 214 0.46 11.81 -19.40
CA LYS A 214 1.13 12.08 -20.67
C LYS A 214 2.32 11.14 -20.92
N GLY A 215 3.13 10.87 -19.89
CA GLY A 215 4.20 9.88 -19.88
C GLY A 215 3.84 8.73 -18.96
N CYS A 216 4.06 7.51 -19.40
CA CYS A 216 3.61 6.32 -18.69
C CYS A 216 4.69 5.25 -18.59
N PHE A 217 4.69 4.57 -17.46
CA PHE A 217 5.29 3.25 -17.34
C PHE A 217 4.24 2.20 -17.63
N VAL A 218 4.62 1.15 -18.35
CA VAL A 218 3.78 -0.03 -18.54
C VAL A 218 4.58 -1.24 -18.10
N ASP A 219 3.99 -2.04 -17.26
CA ASP A 219 4.59 -3.29 -16.80
C ASP A 219 3.52 -4.33 -16.52
N SER A 220 3.91 -5.59 -16.52
CA SER A 220 3.01 -6.70 -16.27
C SER A 220 3.54 -7.59 -15.15
N THR A 221 2.63 -8.12 -14.35
CA THR A 221 2.99 -9.01 -13.26
C THR A 221 2.17 -10.30 -13.31
N PRO A 222 2.78 -11.49 -13.12
CA PRO A 222 2.06 -12.73 -13.07
C PRO A 222 1.18 -12.81 -11.81
N LEU A 223 -0.02 -13.36 -11.98
CA LEU A 223 -0.97 -13.69 -10.91
C LEU A 223 -1.24 -15.21 -10.93
N PRO A 224 -0.37 -16.04 -10.34
CA PRO A 224 -0.57 -17.47 -10.24
C PRO A 224 -1.84 -17.79 -9.46
N ASN A 225 -2.69 -18.68 -10.00
CA ASN A 225 -3.93 -19.06 -9.37
C ASN A 225 -4.52 -20.32 -10.02
N SER A 226 -5.57 -20.87 -9.43
CA SER A 226 -6.27 -22.08 -9.90
C SER A 226 -7.73 -21.81 -10.27
N ILE A 227 -8.07 -20.55 -10.59
CA ILE A 227 -9.43 -20.12 -10.90
C ILE A 227 -9.82 -20.61 -12.30
N ASP A 228 -11.04 -21.08 -12.46
CA ASP A 228 -11.61 -21.37 -13.78
C ASP A 228 -11.95 -20.06 -14.49
N SER A 229 -11.04 -19.64 -15.36
CA SER A 229 -11.14 -18.39 -16.14
C SER A 229 -10.40 -18.55 -17.46
N PRO A 230 -10.90 -18.00 -18.57
CA PRO A 230 -10.22 -18.05 -19.87
C PRO A 230 -8.86 -17.30 -19.86
N PHE A 231 -8.63 -16.42 -18.90
CA PHE A 231 -7.35 -15.73 -18.72
C PHE A 231 -6.32 -16.57 -17.96
N ASN A 232 -6.77 -17.62 -17.28
CA ASN A 232 -5.93 -18.45 -16.44
C ASN A 232 -5.37 -19.63 -17.22
N VAL A 233 -4.25 -19.43 -17.86
CA VAL A 233 -3.63 -20.40 -18.78
C VAL A 233 -2.18 -20.70 -18.38
N LEU A 234 -1.67 -21.83 -18.89
CA LEU A 234 -0.28 -22.22 -18.65
C LEU A 234 0.68 -21.20 -19.29
N CYS A 235 1.53 -20.60 -18.47
CA CYS A 235 2.57 -19.72 -18.94
C CYS A 235 3.72 -20.54 -19.56
N SER A 236 4.15 -20.17 -20.76
CA SER A 236 5.23 -20.84 -21.50
C SER A 236 6.56 -20.09 -21.47
N HIS A 237 6.65 -18.97 -20.76
CA HIS A 237 7.83 -18.10 -20.79
C HIS A 237 8.13 -17.46 -19.42
N GLY A 238 9.38 -17.00 -19.27
CA GLY A 238 9.85 -16.32 -18.06
C GLY A 238 10.08 -17.26 -16.87
N LEU A 239 10.28 -16.66 -15.70
CA LEU A 239 10.53 -17.39 -14.44
C LEU A 239 9.31 -18.17 -13.94
N SER A 240 8.11 -17.82 -14.39
CA SER A 240 6.86 -18.50 -14.07
C SER A 240 6.40 -19.47 -15.16
N ALA A 241 7.29 -19.85 -16.10
CA ALA A 241 7.01 -20.93 -17.06
C ALA A 241 6.53 -22.17 -16.31
N THR A 242 5.54 -22.86 -16.88
CA THR A 242 4.87 -24.04 -16.28
C THR A 242 3.88 -23.74 -15.14
N SER A 243 3.64 -22.50 -14.77
CA SER A 243 2.56 -22.15 -13.84
C SER A 243 1.28 -21.75 -14.57
N ILE A 244 0.14 -22.16 -14.01
CA ILE A 244 -1.17 -21.66 -14.46
C ILE A 244 -1.36 -20.28 -13.83
N GLN A 245 -1.60 -19.27 -14.68
CA GLN A 245 -1.70 -17.88 -14.25
C GLN A 245 -2.45 -17.00 -15.24
N MET A 246 -2.93 -15.88 -14.77
CA MET A 246 -3.23 -14.68 -15.55
C MET A 246 -2.16 -13.62 -15.32
N ARG A 247 -2.15 -12.57 -16.10
CA ARG A 247 -1.23 -11.44 -15.92
C ARG A 247 -2.01 -10.15 -15.72
N LEU A 248 -1.57 -9.37 -14.77
CA LEU A 248 -2.04 -8.00 -14.54
C LEU A 248 -1.07 -7.04 -15.25
N VAL A 249 -1.57 -6.28 -16.22
CA VAL A 249 -0.84 -5.18 -16.86
C VAL A 249 -1.29 -3.89 -16.20
N MET A 250 -0.35 -3.06 -15.77
CA MET A 250 -0.64 -1.74 -15.21
C MET A 250 0.03 -0.64 -16.02
N ILE A 251 -0.70 0.46 -16.18
CA ILE A 251 -0.20 1.72 -16.72
C ILE A 251 -0.13 2.72 -15.58
N LEU A 252 1.06 3.20 -15.27
CA LEU A 252 1.33 4.16 -14.21
C LEU A 252 1.84 5.48 -14.78
N ASP A 253 1.45 6.59 -14.19
CA ASP A 253 2.00 7.90 -14.51
C ASP A 253 3.50 7.97 -14.17
N GLU A 254 4.33 8.44 -15.09
CA GLU A 254 5.79 8.44 -14.95
C GLU A 254 6.31 9.30 -13.80
N LYS A 255 5.57 10.36 -13.42
CA LYS A 255 6.00 11.31 -12.39
C LYS A 255 5.52 10.93 -10.99
N THR A 256 4.28 10.46 -10.89
CA THR A 256 3.63 10.21 -9.60
C THR A 256 3.59 8.72 -9.22
N LEU A 257 3.83 7.83 -10.17
CA LEU A 257 3.67 6.37 -10.06
C LEU A 257 2.23 5.94 -9.72
N LEU A 258 1.28 6.85 -9.80
CA LEU A 258 -0.12 6.55 -9.60
C LEU A 258 -0.71 5.80 -10.79
N PRO A 259 -1.58 4.82 -10.58
CA PRO A 259 -2.20 4.06 -11.66
C PRO A 259 -3.09 4.94 -12.53
N ILE A 260 -2.99 4.75 -13.85
CA ILE A 260 -3.84 5.38 -14.86
C ILE A 260 -4.88 4.37 -15.34
N TRP A 261 -4.44 3.11 -15.46
CA TRP A 261 -5.26 2.00 -15.95
C TRP A 261 -4.66 0.66 -15.57
N TYR A 262 -5.48 -0.38 -15.59
CA TYR A 262 -5.02 -1.76 -15.55
C TYR A 262 -5.85 -2.64 -16.48
N ASP A 263 -5.27 -3.77 -16.88
CA ASP A 263 -5.99 -4.83 -17.57
C ASP A 263 -5.51 -6.22 -17.13
N ILE A 264 -6.35 -7.21 -17.36
CA ILE A 264 -6.04 -8.62 -17.09
C ILE A 264 -5.97 -9.33 -18.42
N ILE A 265 -4.84 -9.99 -18.67
CA ILE A 265 -4.57 -10.70 -19.90
C ILE A 265 -4.26 -12.17 -19.61
N PRO A 266 -4.46 -13.07 -20.62
CA PRO A 266 -4.05 -14.47 -20.49
C PRO A 266 -2.57 -14.62 -20.19
N GLY A 267 -2.23 -15.59 -19.31
CA GLY A 267 -0.87 -15.79 -18.83
C GLY A 267 0.17 -16.18 -19.90
N ASN A 268 -0.27 -16.66 -21.07
CA ASN A 268 0.56 -17.02 -22.20
C ASN A 268 0.75 -15.90 -23.25
N ILE A 269 0.05 -14.78 -23.10
CA ILE A 269 0.19 -13.64 -24.01
C ILE A 269 1.47 -12.89 -23.70
N LEU A 270 2.24 -12.56 -24.75
CA LEU A 270 3.42 -11.73 -24.65
C LEU A 270 3.02 -10.25 -24.50
N ASP A 271 3.76 -9.53 -23.67
CA ASP A 271 3.54 -8.11 -23.38
C ASP A 271 3.48 -7.21 -24.63
N ILE A 272 4.19 -7.60 -25.69
CA ILE A 272 4.26 -6.88 -26.97
C ILE A 272 2.89 -6.66 -27.61
N SER A 273 2.06 -7.72 -27.66
CA SER A 273 0.77 -7.68 -28.38
C SER A 273 -0.31 -6.89 -27.65
N THR A 274 -0.09 -6.60 -26.37
CA THR A 274 -1.09 -5.97 -25.50
C THR A 274 -0.97 -4.45 -25.45
N LEU A 275 0.22 -3.89 -25.65
CA LEU A 275 0.47 -2.45 -25.46
C LEU A 275 -0.43 -1.57 -26.35
N GLN A 276 -0.56 -1.90 -27.64
CA GLN A 276 -1.36 -1.11 -28.57
C GLN A 276 -2.86 -1.17 -28.22
N THR A 277 -3.36 -2.35 -27.87
CA THR A 277 -4.76 -2.55 -27.48
C THR A 277 -5.08 -1.78 -26.20
N ILE A 278 -4.28 -1.96 -25.16
CA ILE A 278 -4.48 -1.29 -23.87
C ILE A 278 -4.37 0.24 -24.01
N SER A 279 -3.42 0.74 -24.81
CA SER A 279 -3.28 2.17 -25.05
C SER A 279 -4.48 2.77 -25.75
N LYS A 280 -5.04 2.04 -26.72
CA LYS A 280 -6.27 2.45 -27.41
C LYS A 280 -7.48 2.42 -26.47
N ASP A 281 -7.59 1.42 -25.61
CA ASP A 281 -8.64 1.33 -24.61
C ASP A 281 -8.59 2.50 -23.62
N VAL A 282 -7.39 2.91 -23.20
CA VAL A 282 -7.18 4.10 -22.36
C VAL A 282 -7.61 5.37 -23.10
N GLU A 283 -7.21 5.56 -24.36
CA GLU A 283 -7.63 6.73 -25.17
C GLU A 283 -9.15 6.78 -25.29
N VAL A 284 -9.77 5.68 -25.66
CA VAL A 284 -11.23 5.60 -25.90
C VAL A 284 -12.02 5.75 -24.59
N SER A 285 -11.59 5.04 -23.52
CA SER A 285 -12.35 5.00 -22.25
C SER A 285 -12.17 6.23 -21.39
N LEU A 286 -10.98 6.85 -21.41
CA LEU A 286 -10.60 7.93 -20.50
C LEU A 286 -10.36 9.27 -21.20
N GLY A 287 -10.34 9.32 -22.52
CA GLY A 287 -9.91 10.48 -23.29
C GLY A 287 -8.46 10.90 -22.97
N VAL A 288 -7.62 9.97 -22.52
CA VAL A 288 -6.20 10.19 -22.19
C VAL A 288 -5.35 9.79 -23.35
N LYS A 289 -4.74 10.74 -24.01
CA LYS A 289 -3.72 10.45 -25.02
C LYS A 289 -2.38 10.24 -24.32
N ILE A 290 -1.88 9.00 -24.35
CA ILE A 290 -0.55 8.68 -23.85
C ILE A 290 0.48 9.11 -24.90
N ASN A 291 1.38 9.98 -24.51
CA ASN A 291 2.38 10.54 -25.39
C ASN A 291 3.76 9.88 -25.22
N GLY A 292 3.98 9.11 -24.16
CA GLY A 292 5.26 8.49 -23.89
C GLY A 292 5.18 7.20 -23.12
N TYR A 293 6.10 6.27 -23.46
CA TYR A 293 6.22 4.97 -22.82
C TYR A 293 7.64 4.70 -22.35
N THR A 294 7.79 4.27 -21.11
CA THR A 294 9.04 3.63 -20.64
C THR A 294 8.74 2.16 -20.32
N LEU A 295 9.43 1.25 -21.00
CA LEU A 295 9.05 -0.15 -21.14
C LEU A 295 10.21 -1.11 -20.84
N ASP A 296 9.89 -2.32 -20.38
CA ASP A 296 10.89 -3.39 -20.26
C ASP A 296 11.20 -4.06 -21.61
N ALA A 297 12.24 -4.91 -21.62
CA ALA A 297 12.69 -5.62 -22.81
C ALA A 297 11.59 -6.52 -23.45
N GLY A 298 10.64 -6.98 -22.65
CA GLY A 298 9.49 -7.75 -23.10
C GLY A 298 8.60 -7.02 -24.10
N TYR A 299 8.55 -5.69 -24.04
CA TYR A 299 7.75 -4.84 -24.93
C TYR A 299 8.49 -4.38 -26.21
N ALA A 300 9.79 -4.66 -26.34
CA ALA A 300 10.54 -4.26 -27.51
C ALA A 300 10.11 -5.07 -28.74
N SER A 301 9.49 -4.42 -29.70
CA SER A 301 9.00 -5.03 -30.95
C SER A 301 9.32 -4.18 -32.15
N LYS A 302 9.19 -4.79 -33.34
CA LYS A 302 9.29 -4.06 -34.62
C LYS A 302 8.21 -2.97 -34.66
N GLU A 303 6.99 -3.33 -34.33
CA GLU A 303 5.81 -2.45 -34.34
C GLU A 303 6.01 -1.21 -33.43
N LEU A 304 6.55 -1.39 -32.22
CA LEU A 304 6.88 -0.28 -31.34
C LEU A 304 7.93 0.63 -31.96
N ILE A 305 9.04 0.04 -32.45
CA ILE A 305 10.18 0.80 -32.94
C ILE A 305 9.82 1.57 -34.24
N THR A 306 9.04 0.95 -35.14
CA THR A 306 8.64 1.57 -36.41
C THR A 306 7.45 2.53 -36.28
N ALA A 307 6.76 2.54 -35.11
CA ALA A 307 5.63 3.44 -34.88
C ALA A 307 6.05 4.88 -34.52
N PHE A 308 7.34 5.11 -34.24
CA PHE A 308 7.84 6.39 -33.75
C PHE A 308 9.12 6.78 -34.51
N ASP A 309 9.08 7.91 -35.19
CA ASP A 309 10.26 8.46 -35.86
C ASP A 309 11.29 8.97 -34.88
N LEU A 310 12.58 8.80 -35.21
CA LEU A 310 13.67 9.43 -34.48
C LEU A 310 13.61 10.95 -34.67
N GLN A 311 13.59 11.67 -33.55
CA GLN A 311 13.56 13.13 -33.54
C GLN A 311 14.93 13.71 -33.88
N GLU A 312 14.98 14.99 -34.25
CA GLU A 312 16.24 15.71 -34.43
C GLU A 312 16.97 15.92 -33.13
N GLU A 313 18.31 15.93 -33.15
CA GLU A 313 19.14 16.00 -31.93
C GLU A 313 18.94 17.28 -31.13
N VAL A 314 18.55 18.38 -31.78
CA VAL A 314 18.34 19.72 -31.19
C VAL A 314 16.86 19.98 -30.86
N ALA A 315 15.96 19.06 -31.22
CA ALA A 315 14.54 19.23 -30.96
C ALA A 315 14.20 19.07 -29.47
N PRO A 316 13.20 19.79 -28.95
CA PRO A 316 12.66 19.51 -27.62
C PRO A 316 12.15 18.05 -27.56
N ILE A 317 12.09 17.48 -26.36
CA ILE A 317 11.59 16.10 -26.17
C ILE A 317 10.25 15.96 -26.90
N PRO A 318 10.09 14.95 -27.79
CA PRO A 318 8.93 14.85 -28.66
C PRO A 318 7.65 14.60 -27.84
N GLU A 319 6.52 15.05 -28.39
CA GLU A 319 5.22 14.74 -27.79
C GLU A 319 4.99 13.22 -27.70
N LYS A 320 5.46 12.46 -28.73
CA LYS A 320 5.40 11.00 -28.75
C LYS A 320 6.79 10.41 -28.57
N LYS A 321 7.04 9.81 -27.42
CA LYS A 321 8.35 9.24 -27.05
C LYS A 321 8.24 7.79 -26.60
N TYR A 322 9.31 7.03 -26.77
CA TYR A 322 9.48 5.75 -26.07
C TYR A 322 10.91 5.58 -25.57
N LEU A 323 11.03 4.82 -24.50
CA LEU A 323 12.28 4.31 -23.96
C LEU A 323 12.06 2.84 -23.60
N VAL A 324 12.83 1.94 -24.22
CA VAL A 324 12.66 0.49 -24.02
C VAL A 324 14.01 -0.19 -23.90
N ARG A 325 14.12 -1.22 -23.05
CA ARG A 325 15.32 -2.04 -22.97
C ARG A 325 15.41 -2.96 -24.20
N MET A 326 16.59 -2.97 -24.85
CA MET A 326 16.84 -3.84 -25.99
C MET A 326 16.94 -5.30 -25.54
N PRO A 327 16.18 -6.22 -26.12
CA PRO A 327 16.34 -7.64 -25.83
C PRO A 327 17.60 -8.21 -26.47
N ALA A 328 18.27 -9.13 -25.78
CA ALA A 328 19.46 -9.82 -26.29
C ALA A 328 19.07 -10.99 -27.22
N LYS A 329 18.30 -10.73 -28.28
CA LYS A 329 17.80 -11.75 -29.24
C LYS A 329 18.15 -11.39 -30.69
N ARG A 330 17.95 -12.36 -31.60
CA ARG A 330 18.15 -12.18 -33.03
C ARG A 330 17.30 -11.01 -33.56
N GLY A 331 17.85 -10.22 -34.48
CA GLY A 331 17.21 -9.05 -35.09
C GLY A 331 17.58 -7.72 -34.38
N TYR A 332 18.24 -7.79 -33.23
CA TYR A 332 18.74 -6.61 -32.51
C TYR A 332 20.27 -6.56 -32.51
N PRO A 333 20.90 -5.40 -32.69
CA PRO A 333 22.37 -5.26 -32.75
C PRO A 333 23.05 -5.32 -31.39
N TYR A 334 22.53 -6.12 -30.42
CA TYR A 334 22.95 -6.17 -29.04
C TYR A 334 24.45 -6.49 -28.84
N LYS A 335 24.92 -7.58 -29.49
CA LYS A 335 26.33 -7.98 -29.43
C LYS A 335 27.22 -7.14 -30.35
N GLU A 336 26.68 -6.58 -31.41
CA GLU A 336 27.39 -5.67 -32.31
C GLU A 336 27.75 -4.38 -31.57
N LEU A 337 26.80 -3.75 -30.92
CA LEU A 337 26.99 -2.56 -30.10
C LEU A 337 28.05 -2.76 -29.01
N TYR A 338 28.06 -3.93 -28.36
CA TYR A 338 29.15 -4.27 -27.41
C TYR A 338 30.53 -4.26 -28.11
N ARG A 339 30.68 -4.93 -29.26
CA ARG A 339 31.97 -5.02 -29.96
C ARG A 339 32.47 -3.65 -30.38
N GLU A 340 31.59 -2.78 -30.84
CA GLU A 340 31.92 -1.41 -31.23
C GLU A 340 32.35 -0.52 -30.07
N MET A 341 31.80 -0.79 -28.88
CA MET A 341 31.93 0.11 -27.73
C MET A 341 32.77 -0.41 -26.57
N LYS A 342 33.27 -1.64 -26.63
CA LYS A 342 33.98 -2.29 -25.50
C LYS A 342 35.18 -1.48 -24.99
N GLU A 343 35.87 -0.74 -25.85
CA GLU A 343 37.04 0.07 -25.47
C GLU A 343 36.65 1.37 -24.73
N GLN A 344 35.44 1.87 -24.96
CA GLN A 344 34.94 3.07 -24.27
C GLN A 344 34.54 2.79 -22.81
N PHE A 345 34.22 1.55 -22.46
CA PHE A 345 33.77 1.18 -21.09
C PHE A 345 34.88 1.21 -20.03
N ASN A 346 36.08 1.63 -20.40
CA ASN A 346 37.21 1.88 -19.47
C ASN A 346 37.67 3.34 -19.50
N GLN A 347 37.00 4.23 -20.24
CA GLN A 347 37.39 5.64 -20.35
C GLN A 347 36.55 6.49 -19.38
N ALA A 348 37.20 7.20 -18.46
CA ALA A 348 36.54 8.00 -17.42
C ALA A 348 35.50 9.01 -17.95
N LYS A 349 35.71 9.57 -19.14
CA LYS A 349 34.77 10.53 -19.77
C LYS A 349 33.38 9.96 -20.06
N TYR A 350 33.21 8.62 -20.08
CA TYR A 350 31.93 7.95 -20.26
C TYR A 350 31.37 7.38 -18.94
N SER A 351 32.08 7.61 -17.82
CA SER A 351 31.65 7.12 -16.53
C SER A 351 30.76 8.13 -15.79
N PHE A 352 29.81 7.63 -15.04
CA PHE A 352 28.99 8.38 -14.09
C PHE A 352 28.52 7.46 -12.96
N VAL A 353 28.09 8.06 -11.85
CA VAL A 353 27.63 7.32 -10.67
C VAL A 353 26.13 7.51 -10.51
N ARG A 354 25.41 6.41 -10.25
CA ARG A 354 24.00 6.41 -9.92
C ARG A 354 23.68 5.30 -8.91
N GLY A 355 22.96 5.64 -7.83
CA GLY A 355 22.55 4.67 -6.80
C GLY A 355 23.72 3.90 -6.17
N GLY A 356 24.90 4.52 -6.07
CA GLY A 356 26.14 3.88 -5.55
C GLY A 356 26.88 2.99 -6.56
N HIS A 357 26.33 2.80 -7.77
CA HIS A 357 26.97 2.03 -8.84
C HIS A 357 27.70 2.95 -9.83
N VAL A 358 28.82 2.49 -10.36
CA VAL A 358 29.55 3.13 -11.45
C VAL A 358 29.08 2.55 -12.77
N TYR A 359 28.56 3.42 -13.63
CA TYR A 359 28.13 3.10 -14.99
C TYR A 359 29.10 3.69 -16.00
N PHE A 360 29.33 2.97 -17.09
CA PHE A 360 29.86 3.51 -18.33
C PHE A 360 28.73 3.56 -19.34
N GLY A 361 28.48 4.71 -19.93
CA GLY A 361 27.39 4.92 -20.86
C GLY A 361 27.77 5.72 -22.09
N LYS A 362 27.38 5.26 -23.26
CA LYS A 362 27.54 5.97 -24.53
C LYS A 362 26.30 5.85 -25.38
N ALA A 363 25.95 6.93 -26.07
CA ALA A 363 24.84 6.97 -26.99
C ALA A 363 25.30 6.94 -28.43
N VAL A 364 24.62 6.17 -29.27
CA VAL A 364 24.84 6.09 -30.74
C VAL A 364 23.50 5.96 -31.45
N THR A 365 23.45 6.38 -32.72
CA THR A 365 22.29 6.15 -33.58
C THR A 365 22.53 4.90 -34.42
N LYS A 366 21.55 4.01 -34.48
CA LYS A 366 21.58 2.75 -35.29
C LYS A 366 20.25 2.54 -36.00
N ASN A 367 20.28 1.85 -37.09
CA ASN A 367 19.07 1.37 -37.75
C ASN A 367 18.69 0.01 -37.17
N ILE A 368 17.45 -0.09 -36.65
CA ILE A 368 16.84 -1.33 -36.20
C ILE A 368 15.51 -1.47 -36.93
N PHE A 369 15.32 -2.58 -37.64
CA PHE A 369 14.17 -2.80 -38.53
C PHE A 369 13.98 -1.66 -39.56
N ASP A 370 15.08 -1.21 -40.17
CA ASP A 370 15.14 -0.10 -41.11
C ASP A 370 14.72 1.29 -40.56
N THR A 371 14.58 1.38 -39.25
CA THR A 371 14.21 2.62 -38.55
C THR A 371 15.40 3.13 -37.75
N PRO A 372 15.81 4.40 -37.92
CA PRO A 372 16.86 5.01 -37.10
C PRO A 372 16.37 5.18 -35.68
N VAL A 373 17.19 4.76 -34.71
CA VAL A 373 16.89 4.86 -33.28
C VAL A 373 18.11 5.29 -32.49
N ARG A 374 17.90 5.93 -31.34
CA ARG A 374 18.96 6.24 -30.39
C ARG A 374 19.20 5.04 -29.46
N CYS A 375 20.40 4.48 -29.49
CA CYS A 375 20.83 3.41 -28.61
C CYS A 375 21.72 3.99 -27.52
N TYR A 376 21.35 3.77 -26.28
CA TYR A 376 22.15 4.09 -25.09
C TYR A 376 22.75 2.79 -24.56
N VAL A 377 24.07 2.65 -24.66
CA VAL A 377 24.79 1.42 -24.34
C VAL A 377 25.49 1.58 -23.00
N TYR A 378 25.26 0.65 -22.08
CA TYR A 378 25.73 0.75 -20.71
C TYR A 378 26.50 -0.49 -20.27
N VAL A 379 27.42 -0.27 -19.30
CA VAL A 379 27.97 -1.31 -18.43
C VAL A 379 27.89 -0.82 -16.98
N ASP A 380 27.13 -1.52 -16.17
CA ASP A 380 27.14 -1.42 -14.71
C ASP A 380 28.32 -2.24 -14.17
N LYS A 381 29.35 -1.59 -13.66
CA LYS A 381 30.58 -2.27 -13.20
C LYS A 381 30.34 -3.13 -11.97
N TYR A 382 29.45 -2.72 -11.08
CA TYR A 382 29.11 -3.49 -9.88
C TYR A 382 28.42 -4.81 -10.25
N ASN A 383 27.35 -4.75 -11.04
CA ASN A 383 26.63 -5.93 -11.46
C ASN A 383 27.47 -6.82 -12.41
N ALA A 384 28.31 -6.24 -13.23
CA ALA A 384 29.24 -6.99 -14.09
C ALA A 384 30.20 -7.83 -13.25
N LEU A 385 30.87 -7.22 -12.26
CA LEU A 385 31.80 -7.92 -11.37
C LEU A 385 31.10 -8.99 -10.54
N LYS A 386 30.01 -8.63 -9.87
CA LYS A 386 29.26 -9.55 -9.02
C LYS A 386 28.77 -10.76 -9.83
N GLY A 387 28.07 -10.53 -10.93
CA GLY A 387 27.51 -11.62 -11.74
C GLY A 387 28.58 -12.51 -12.38
N ASN A 388 29.72 -11.94 -12.80
CA ASN A 388 30.84 -12.75 -13.29
C ASN A 388 31.44 -13.62 -12.18
N THR A 389 31.64 -13.07 -10.98
CA THR A 389 32.15 -13.82 -9.82
C THR A 389 31.20 -14.95 -9.42
N ASP A 390 29.90 -14.66 -9.32
CA ASP A 390 28.87 -15.65 -8.99
C ASP A 390 28.86 -16.78 -10.03
N TYR A 391 28.96 -16.43 -11.32
CA TYR A 391 29.00 -17.43 -12.40
C TYR A 391 30.26 -18.28 -12.36
N MET A 392 31.44 -17.70 -12.12
CA MET A 392 32.69 -18.42 -11.95
C MET A 392 32.63 -19.46 -10.82
N ILE A 393 32.01 -19.10 -9.71
CA ILE A 393 31.87 -20.00 -8.54
C ILE A 393 30.87 -21.12 -8.81
N THR A 394 29.74 -20.80 -9.42
CA THR A 394 28.65 -21.76 -9.61
C THR A 394 28.82 -22.67 -10.84
N HIS A 395 29.62 -22.25 -11.83
CA HIS A 395 29.85 -22.95 -13.10
C HIS A 395 31.36 -23.05 -13.40
N THR A 396 32.15 -23.47 -12.45
CA THR A 396 33.64 -23.44 -12.52
C THR A 396 34.16 -24.20 -13.75
N GLU A 397 33.71 -25.42 -13.98
CA GLU A 397 34.19 -26.23 -15.12
C GLU A 397 33.84 -25.62 -16.47
N GLU A 398 32.60 -25.10 -16.61
CA GLU A 398 32.14 -24.41 -17.81
C GLU A 398 32.95 -23.13 -18.04
N TYR A 399 33.17 -22.33 -16.99
CA TYR A 399 33.93 -21.10 -17.06
C TYR A 399 35.40 -21.34 -17.48
N GLU A 400 36.04 -22.37 -16.95
CA GLU A 400 37.41 -22.74 -17.34
C GLU A 400 37.54 -23.17 -18.80
N SER A 401 36.49 -23.79 -19.35
CA SER A 401 36.46 -24.20 -20.77
C SER A 401 36.25 -23.04 -21.75
N LEU A 402 35.88 -21.85 -21.27
CA LEU A 402 35.66 -20.68 -22.12
C LEU A 402 36.96 -20.17 -22.77
N THR A 403 36.86 -19.74 -24.02
CA THR A 403 37.95 -19.00 -24.70
C THR A 403 38.20 -17.63 -24.05
N ASN A 404 39.37 -17.06 -24.21
CA ASN A 404 39.68 -15.70 -23.70
C ASN A 404 38.69 -14.64 -24.19
N ARG A 405 38.15 -14.79 -25.42
CA ARG A 405 37.13 -13.89 -25.96
C ARG A 405 35.80 -14.02 -25.22
N GLU A 406 35.41 -15.21 -24.85
CA GLU A 406 34.22 -15.48 -24.06
C GLU A 406 34.41 -15.01 -22.62
N LYS A 407 35.53 -15.30 -22.00
CA LYS A 407 35.88 -14.79 -20.65
C LYS A 407 35.78 -13.24 -20.58
N ASN A 408 36.31 -12.55 -21.58
CA ASN A 408 36.20 -11.09 -21.69
C ASN A 408 34.76 -10.60 -21.86
N TRP A 409 33.88 -11.38 -22.52
CA TRP A 409 32.46 -11.07 -22.59
C TRP A 409 31.79 -11.29 -21.22
N TYR A 410 32.09 -12.38 -20.54
CA TYR A 410 31.52 -12.69 -19.23
C TYR A 410 31.90 -11.65 -18.17
N GLN A 411 33.06 -11.01 -18.23
CA GLN A 411 33.46 -9.90 -17.35
C GLN A 411 32.50 -8.70 -17.39
N VAL A 412 31.73 -8.53 -18.45
CA VAL A 412 30.81 -7.41 -18.59
C VAL A 412 29.35 -7.84 -18.80
N LYS A 413 29.10 -9.07 -19.20
CA LYS A 413 27.80 -9.61 -19.61
C LYS A 413 26.68 -9.30 -18.62
N PHE A 414 26.92 -9.45 -17.33
CA PHE A 414 25.92 -9.30 -16.28
C PHE A 414 25.59 -7.84 -15.93
N GLY A 415 26.46 -6.92 -16.33
CA GLY A 415 26.24 -5.48 -16.20
C GLY A 415 25.95 -4.76 -17.52
N TYR A 416 26.04 -5.47 -18.65
CA TYR A 416 25.83 -4.90 -19.98
C TYR A 416 24.34 -4.86 -20.35
N PHE A 417 23.87 -3.71 -20.80
CA PHE A 417 22.53 -3.55 -21.36
C PHE A 417 22.46 -2.35 -22.28
N VAL A 418 21.41 -2.31 -23.10
CA VAL A 418 21.15 -1.25 -24.07
C VAL A 418 19.72 -0.76 -23.90
N LEU A 419 19.52 0.55 -23.92
CA LEU A 419 18.22 1.18 -24.06
C LEU A 419 18.05 1.73 -25.47
N ILE A 420 16.84 1.67 -26.01
CA ILE A 420 16.45 2.22 -27.30
C ILE A 420 15.43 3.32 -27.06
N ALA A 421 15.59 4.45 -27.73
CA ALA A 421 14.66 5.56 -27.71
C ALA A 421 14.53 6.22 -29.08
N ASN A 422 13.45 6.98 -29.27
CA ASN A 422 13.27 7.82 -30.46
C ASN A 422 13.62 9.31 -30.20
N TYR A 423 14.33 9.60 -29.11
CA TYR A 423 14.71 10.96 -28.73
C TYR A 423 16.15 11.01 -28.18
N PHE A 424 16.69 12.23 -28.08
CA PHE A 424 18.05 12.48 -27.64
C PHE A 424 18.10 12.95 -26.19
N LYS A 425 18.93 12.31 -25.38
CA LYS A 425 19.34 12.69 -24.03
C LYS A 425 20.80 12.28 -23.80
N THR A 426 21.38 12.74 -22.70
CA THR A 426 22.64 12.16 -22.22
C THR A 426 22.40 10.73 -21.73
N PRO A 427 23.42 9.86 -21.77
CA PRO A 427 23.29 8.51 -21.21
C PRO A 427 22.85 8.48 -19.73
N ALA A 428 23.29 9.45 -18.92
CA ALA A 428 22.89 9.54 -17.51
C ALA A 428 21.38 9.83 -17.39
N GLU A 429 20.86 10.82 -18.10
CA GLU A 429 19.45 11.17 -18.09
C GLU A 429 18.54 10.05 -18.62
N ALA A 430 18.93 9.39 -19.71
CA ALA A 430 18.18 8.27 -20.24
C ALA A 430 18.15 7.07 -19.27
N LEU A 431 19.22 6.88 -18.51
CA LEU A 431 19.29 5.86 -17.47
C LEU A 431 18.39 6.23 -16.29
N ASP A 432 18.35 7.51 -15.90
CA ASP A 432 17.48 7.99 -14.84
C ASP A 432 16.01 7.79 -15.18
N ASP A 433 15.60 8.15 -16.41
CA ASP A 433 14.23 7.91 -16.91
C ASP A 433 13.88 6.40 -16.85
N TYR A 434 14.80 5.55 -17.27
CA TYR A 434 14.58 4.11 -17.26
C TYR A 434 14.47 3.52 -15.85
N PHE A 435 15.33 3.94 -14.94
CA PHE A 435 15.31 3.43 -13.57
C PHE A 435 14.18 3.99 -12.71
N CYS A 436 13.55 5.10 -13.08
CA CYS A 436 12.27 5.48 -12.47
C CYS A 436 11.24 4.35 -12.58
N ARG A 437 11.32 3.49 -13.61
CA ARG A 437 10.52 2.27 -13.75
C ARG A 437 10.72 1.26 -12.61
N THR A 438 11.93 1.17 -12.03
CA THR A 438 12.20 0.24 -10.92
C THR A 438 11.31 0.51 -9.70
N ASN A 439 10.78 1.73 -9.59
CA ASN A 439 9.81 2.08 -8.56
C ASN A 439 8.46 1.34 -8.76
N ILE A 440 8.14 0.92 -10.00
CA ILE A 440 6.95 0.10 -10.30
C ILE A 440 7.09 -1.28 -9.63
N GLU A 441 8.27 -1.90 -9.74
CA GLU A 441 8.52 -3.20 -9.12
C GLU A 441 8.32 -3.12 -7.60
N THR A 442 8.72 -1.99 -6.99
CA THR A 442 8.48 -1.72 -5.57
C THR A 442 6.99 -1.51 -5.29
N SER A 443 6.26 -0.80 -6.18
CA SER A 443 4.81 -0.63 -6.07
C SER A 443 4.09 -1.97 -6.19
N PHE A 444 4.41 -2.78 -7.21
CA PHE A 444 3.84 -4.13 -7.36
C PHE A 444 4.16 -5.05 -6.18
N LYS A 445 5.38 -4.98 -5.64
CA LYS A 445 5.74 -5.74 -4.46
C LYS A 445 4.91 -5.28 -3.26
N THR A 446 4.78 -3.98 -3.07
CA THR A 446 3.94 -3.39 -2.03
C THR A 446 2.49 -3.83 -2.16
N ASP A 447 1.91 -3.74 -3.36
CA ASP A 447 0.53 -4.11 -3.62
C ASP A 447 0.28 -5.62 -3.41
N LYS A 448 1.24 -6.48 -3.80
CA LYS A 448 1.14 -7.93 -3.58
C LYS A 448 1.32 -8.32 -2.11
N GLU A 449 2.27 -7.71 -1.41
CA GLU A 449 2.64 -8.06 -0.04
C GLU A 449 1.77 -7.36 1.00
N TYR A 450 1.51 -6.06 0.83
CA TYR A 450 0.77 -5.26 1.80
C TYR A 450 -0.74 -5.32 1.62
N LEU A 451 -1.22 -5.31 0.38
CA LEU A 451 -2.66 -5.36 0.09
C LEU A 451 -3.16 -6.80 -0.11
N LYS A 452 -2.27 -7.77 0.01
CA LYS A 452 -2.61 -9.21 -0.11
C LYS A 452 -3.37 -9.55 -1.39
N LEU A 453 -2.95 -8.95 -2.51
CA LEU A 453 -3.50 -9.29 -3.80
C LEU A 453 -3.38 -10.80 -4.06
N LEU A 454 -2.26 -11.40 -3.65
CA LEU A 454 -2.03 -12.85 -3.70
C LEU A 454 -2.11 -13.49 -2.29
N PRO A 455 -2.66 -14.71 -2.17
CA PRO A 455 -3.38 -15.44 -3.23
C PRO A 455 -4.69 -14.76 -3.61
N LEU A 456 -5.12 -14.88 -4.86
CA LEU A 456 -6.35 -14.24 -5.34
C LEU A 456 -7.58 -14.72 -4.56
N CYS A 457 -7.67 -16.01 -4.23
CA CYS A 457 -8.74 -16.63 -3.43
C CYS A 457 -10.15 -16.22 -3.89
N LYS A 458 -10.37 -16.19 -5.21
CA LYS A 458 -11.65 -15.86 -5.85
C LYS A 458 -12.05 -16.98 -6.80
N TRP A 459 -13.37 -17.07 -7.11
CA TRP A 459 -13.96 -18.19 -7.84
C TRP A 459 -14.40 -17.86 -9.26
N SER A 460 -14.47 -16.59 -9.61
CA SER A 460 -14.89 -16.14 -10.94
C SER A 460 -14.03 -14.98 -11.43
N ASP A 461 -13.98 -14.82 -12.75
CA ASP A 461 -13.31 -13.71 -13.43
C ASP A 461 -13.81 -12.35 -12.89
N LEU A 462 -15.12 -12.19 -12.76
CA LEU A 462 -15.73 -10.96 -12.27
C LEU A 462 -15.26 -10.60 -10.84
N THR A 463 -15.20 -11.59 -9.94
CA THR A 463 -14.72 -11.35 -8.56
C THR A 463 -13.22 -11.10 -8.49
N VAL A 464 -12.43 -11.65 -9.42
CA VAL A 464 -11.00 -11.34 -9.56
C VAL A 464 -10.80 -9.89 -9.99
N ARG A 465 -11.50 -9.44 -11.03
CA ARG A 465 -11.46 -8.06 -11.51
C ARG A 465 -11.85 -7.07 -10.41
N GLY A 466 -12.91 -7.38 -9.67
CA GLY A 466 -13.35 -6.56 -8.56
C GLY A 466 -12.36 -6.50 -7.40
N LYS A 467 -11.70 -7.63 -7.09
CA LYS A 467 -10.62 -7.63 -6.10
C LYS A 467 -9.47 -6.73 -6.56
N ILE A 468 -9.03 -6.87 -7.80
CA ILE A 468 -7.93 -6.05 -8.34
C ILE A 468 -8.29 -4.56 -8.33
N LEU A 469 -9.49 -4.18 -8.76
CA LEU A 469 -9.94 -2.77 -8.69
C LEU A 469 -9.94 -2.25 -7.25
N SER A 470 -10.45 -3.03 -6.31
CA SER A 470 -10.46 -2.66 -4.89
C SER A 470 -9.05 -2.44 -4.35
N GLU A 471 -8.11 -3.35 -4.63
CA GLU A 471 -6.72 -3.24 -4.17
C GLU A 471 -5.99 -2.04 -4.81
N ILE A 472 -6.30 -1.71 -6.07
CA ILE A 472 -5.75 -0.50 -6.71
C ILE A 472 -6.29 0.76 -6.02
N ILE A 473 -7.57 0.80 -5.67
CA ILE A 473 -8.15 1.91 -4.91
C ILE A 473 -7.47 2.04 -3.54
N ASP A 474 -7.26 0.91 -2.84
CA ASP A 474 -6.54 0.87 -1.57
C ASP A 474 -5.12 1.42 -1.70
N SER A 475 -4.40 1.02 -2.77
CA SER A 475 -3.05 1.51 -3.08
C SER A 475 -3.03 3.04 -3.27
N ILE A 476 -3.97 3.58 -4.04
CA ILE A 476 -4.13 5.02 -4.25
C ILE A 476 -4.35 5.75 -2.91
N ILE A 477 -5.24 5.24 -2.06
CA ILE A 477 -5.53 5.85 -0.76
C ILE A 477 -4.31 5.79 0.16
N ARG A 478 -3.61 4.65 0.22
CA ARG A 478 -2.36 4.51 0.99
C ARG A 478 -1.30 5.50 0.52
N GLN A 479 -1.16 5.68 -0.79
CA GLN A 479 -0.21 6.65 -1.34
C GLN A 479 -0.59 8.08 -0.95
N LYS A 480 -1.87 8.46 -1.01
CA LYS A 480 -2.34 9.77 -0.54
C LYS A 480 -2.09 9.98 0.96
N LEU A 481 -2.25 8.95 1.75
CA LEU A 481 -1.92 8.98 3.18
C LEU A 481 -0.41 9.11 3.42
N GLN A 482 0.42 8.43 2.61
CA GLN A 482 1.88 8.59 2.63
C GLN A 482 2.32 10.02 2.24
N GLU A 483 1.69 10.62 1.23
CA GLU A 483 1.96 12.00 0.82
C GLU A 483 1.67 12.99 1.97
N LYS A 484 0.52 12.83 2.66
CA LYS A 484 0.17 13.67 3.82
C LYS A 484 1.11 13.48 5.00
N ARG A 485 1.60 12.25 5.22
CA ARG A 485 2.57 11.92 6.27
C ARG A 485 3.99 12.44 6.00
N LYS A 486 4.27 12.96 4.82
CA LYS A 486 5.62 13.39 4.42
C LYS A 486 6.18 14.41 5.42
N GLY A 487 7.27 14.04 6.09
CA GLY A 487 7.88 14.83 7.18
C GLY A 487 7.56 14.33 8.59
N SER A 488 6.62 13.40 8.78
CA SER A 488 6.36 12.76 10.07
C SER A 488 7.52 11.86 10.51
N MET A 489 7.79 11.83 11.81
CA MET A 489 8.74 10.90 12.41
C MET A 489 8.18 9.46 12.55
N TYR A 490 6.88 9.29 12.42
CA TYR A 490 6.23 7.99 12.53
C TYR A 490 6.11 7.30 11.18
N SER A 491 6.29 5.97 11.15
CA SER A 491 5.85 5.17 10.00
C SER A 491 4.32 5.22 9.86
N LEU A 492 3.78 4.94 8.68
CA LEU A 492 2.32 4.92 8.46
C LEU A 492 1.61 3.98 9.43
N THR A 493 2.14 2.77 9.59
CA THR A 493 1.60 1.76 10.51
C THR A 493 1.63 2.24 11.97
N ALA A 494 2.72 2.89 12.40
CA ALA A 494 2.82 3.43 13.75
C ALA A 494 1.84 4.60 13.98
N LEU A 495 1.67 5.47 12.98
CA LEU A 495 0.72 6.59 13.04
C LEU A 495 -0.72 6.08 13.18
N ILE A 496 -1.14 5.16 12.31
CA ILE A 496 -2.46 4.52 12.38
C ILE A 496 -2.65 3.81 13.72
N GLY A 497 -1.64 3.04 14.18
CA GLY A 497 -1.69 2.33 15.45
C GLY A 497 -1.88 3.26 16.65
N LYS A 498 -1.29 4.46 16.63
CA LYS A 498 -1.53 5.48 17.67
C LYS A 498 -2.95 6.05 17.63
N CYS A 499 -3.48 6.30 16.47
CA CYS A 499 -4.85 6.80 16.29
C CYS A 499 -5.91 5.80 16.81
N GLN A 500 -5.62 4.50 16.81
CA GLN A 500 -6.54 3.46 17.31
C GLN A 500 -6.88 3.60 18.80
N SER A 501 -6.10 4.33 19.56
CA SER A 501 -6.41 4.57 20.98
C SER A 501 -7.53 5.57 21.22
N LEU A 502 -7.97 6.31 20.21
CA LEU A 502 -9.06 7.29 20.33
C LEU A 502 -10.42 6.58 20.20
N MET A 503 -11.21 6.68 21.26
CA MET A 503 -12.51 6.02 21.36
C MET A 503 -13.66 7.02 21.24
N CYS A 504 -14.85 6.51 20.92
CA CYS A 504 -16.07 7.31 20.88
C CYS A 504 -17.28 6.53 21.39
N PHE A 505 -18.33 7.26 21.66
CA PHE A 505 -19.64 6.75 22.08
C PHE A 505 -20.74 7.43 21.26
N HIS A 506 -21.72 6.65 20.80
CA HIS A 506 -22.89 7.15 20.07
C HIS A 506 -24.09 7.28 21.01
N ASP A 507 -24.56 8.51 21.22
CA ASP A 507 -25.84 8.78 21.87
C ASP A 507 -26.97 8.68 20.85
N LYS A 508 -27.73 7.60 20.95
CA LYS A 508 -28.86 7.32 20.04
C LYS A 508 -30.01 8.33 20.15
N ASN A 509 -30.15 9.03 21.28
CA ASN A 509 -31.26 9.98 21.49
C ASN A 509 -31.02 11.27 20.72
N THR A 510 -29.77 11.72 20.64
CA THR A 510 -29.38 12.95 19.96
C THR A 510 -28.73 12.70 18.60
N ASP A 511 -28.54 11.44 18.22
CA ASP A 511 -27.77 10.99 17.04
C ASP A 511 -26.38 11.64 16.95
N THR A 512 -25.76 11.78 18.12
CA THR A 512 -24.47 12.44 18.27
C THR A 512 -23.40 11.43 18.70
N VAL A 513 -22.25 11.48 18.04
CA VAL A 513 -21.06 10.74 18.48
C VAL A 513 -20.18 11.67 19.30
N TYR A 514 -19.91 11.30 20.53
CA TYR A 514 -18.98 11.98 21.41
C TYR A 514 -17.63 11.27 21.40
N VAL A 515 -16.55 12.02 21.32
CA VAL A 515 -15.19 11.50 21.20
C VAL A 515 -14.42 11.81 22.47
N GLU A 516 -13.68 10.83 22.97
CA GLU A 516 -12.82 11.01 24.14
C GLU A 516 -11.76 12.10 23.92
N PRO A 517 -11.29 12.77 24.98
CA PRO A 517 -10.16 13.68 24.87
C PRO A 517 -8.91 12.96 24.35
N ALA A 518 -8.43 13.40 23.19
CA ALA A 518 -7.25 12.82 22.58
C ALA A 518 -5.99 13.08 23.43
N ASN A 519 -5.21 12.06 23.68
CA ASN A 519 -3.90 12.21 24.30
C ASN A 519 -2.92 12.95 23.38
N LYS A 520 -1.77 13.39 23.93
CA LYS A 520 -0.77 14.17 23.17
C LYS A 520 -0.28 13.46 21.91
N GLN A 521 -0.10 12.13 21.95
CA GLN A 521 0.39 11.38 20.80
C GLN A 521 -0.63 11.33 19.66
N VAL A 522 -1.91 11.11 19.98
CA VAL A 522 -3.00 11.16 18.99
C VAL A 522 -3.11 12.55 18.37
N LYS A 523 -3.09 13.62 19.20
CA LYS A 523 -3.11 15.01 18.71
C LYS A 523 -1.98 15.25 17.73
N THR A 524 -0.75 14.87 18.08
CA THR A 524 0.40 15.00 17.18
C THR A 524 0.17 14.27 15.86
N CYS A 525 -0.36 13.03 15.87
CA CYS A 525 -0.63 12.28 14.64
C CYS A 525 -1.68 12.96 13.76
N TYR A 526 -2.72 13.52 14.34
CA TYR A 526 -3.76 14.27 13.62
C TYR A 526 -3.22 15.57 13.02
N ASP A 527 -2.44 16.32 13.82
CA ASP A 527 -1.80 17.58 13.38
C ASP A 527 -0.84 17.34 12.20
N GLU A 528 -0.02 16.27 12.26
CA GLU A 528 0.89 15.88 11.17
C GLU A 528 0.15 15.54 9.87
N LEU A 529 -1.09 15.07 9.94
CA LEU A 529 -1.93 14.79 8.78
C LEU A 529 -2.78 16.00 8.35
N GLY A 530 -2.74 17.10 9.10
CA GLY A 530 -3.57 18.27 8.86
C GLY A 530 -5.06 18.02 9.08
N ILE A 531 -5.40 17.14 10.04
CA ILE A 531 -6.77 16.76 10.37
C ILE A 531 -7.09 17.22 11.80
N ALA A 532 -8.22 17.89 12.00
CA ALA A 532 -8.68 18.25 13.33
C ALA A 532 -9.18 17.01 14.10
N VAL A 533 -8.79 16.88 15.37
CA VAL A 533 -9.35 15.84 16.25
C VAL A 533 -10.81 16.16 16.51
N PRO A 534 -11.77 15.29 16.17
CA PRO A 534 -13.16 15.53 16.47
C PRO A 534 -13.41 15.40 17.98
N THR A 535 -14.25 16.26 18.53
CA THR A 535 -14.75 16.16 19.93
C THR A 535 -16.20 15.71 19.96
N LYS A 536 -16.95 16.13 18.95
CA LYS A 536 -18.37 15.84 18.79
C LYS A 536 -18.71 15.78 17.30
N ILE A 537 -19.50 14.78 16.89
CA ILE A 537 -19.94 14.61 15.51
C ILE A 537 -21.47 14.46 15.51
N ASP A 538 -22.18 15.39 14.87
CA ASP A 538 -23.58 15.17 14.48
C ASP A 538 -23.61 14.14 13.36
N LEU A 539 -24.03 12.92 13.68
CA LEU A 539 -23.89 11.78 12.77
C LEU A 539 -24.73 11.95 11.51
N LYS A 540 -25.93 12.49 11.66
CA LYS A 540 -26.84 12.72 10.51
C LYS A 540 -26.26 13.71 9.51
N SER A 541 -25.76 14.83 9.99
CA SER A 541 -25.14 15.87 9.15
C SER A 541 -23.85 15.37 8.53
N TYR A 542 -23.00 14.68 9.30
CA TYR A 542 -21.75 14.09 8.82
C TYR A 542 -21.97 13.09 7.69
N LEU A 543 -22.93 12.15 7.88
CA LEU A 543 -23.26 11.16 6.86
C LEU A 543 -23.94 11.76 5.64
N ALA A 544 -24.78 12.79 5.82
CA ALA A 544 -25.39 13.50 4.71
C ALA A 544 -24.32 14.18 3.84
N GLU A 545 -23.28 14.76 4.43
CA GLU A 545 -22.16 15.37 3.72
C GLU A 545 -21.24 14.31 3.09
N PHE A 546 -20.90 13.25 3.82
CA PHE A 546 -19.95 12.23 3.37
C PHE A 546 -20.51 11.39 2.19
N PHE A 547 -21.80 11.02 2.23
CA PHE A 547 -22.46 10.20 1.19
C PHE A 547 -23.34 10.99 0.21
N ARG A 548 -23.20 12.30 0.14
CA ARG A 548 -23.98 13.17 -0.73
C ARG A 548 -23.56 13.13 -2.20
#